data_952c9f0984112d4331db6e050be4ba50
#
_entry.id   952c9f0984112d4331db6e050be4ba50
#
_cell.length_a   1.000
_cell.length_b   1.000
_cell.length_c   1.000
_cell.angle_alpha   90.00
_cell.angle_beta   90.00
_cell.angle_gamma   90.00
#
_symmetry.space_group_name_H-M   'P 1'
#
loop_
_entity.id
_entity.type
_entity.pdbx_description
1 polymer ?
#
loop_
_entity_poly.entity_id
_entity_poly.type
_entity_poly.pdbx_seq_one_letter_code
_entity_poly.pdbx_strand_id
1 'polypeptide(L)'
;MNIIELQRALTSLRLSGIAAVVETRILQAQTDKLAYVDFLSMLVDDELTLRADRLIGRRIAHAAFRDVGKTIDTFDFDFNKKMTRKVIFELATSKFVHAHEDVLLLGPPGTGKSHLAQAIGHAALVQGHRVIYREAHALVVELAEAHVVGKRAAKMDDLASVPLLIVDDLGMRKLPVTAAEDLLELVMRRYERHSTVQHLRVLRVQPRVAVVRLLHALGEIVEDDDSRRATQRAK
;
A
#
# COMPACT_ATOMS: atom_id res chain seq x y z
N MET A 1 -36.77 -23.03 -17.94
CA MET A 1 -35.61 -22.94 -17.03
C MET A 1 -36.13 -22.51 -15.68
N ASN A 2 -35.92 -23.32 -14.66
CA ASN A 2 -36.28 -22.96 -13.29
C ASN A 2 -35.16 -22.14 -12.61
N ILE A 3 -35.39 -21.62 -11.40
CA ILE A 3 -34.45 -20.73 -10.70
C ILE A 3 -33.09 -21.41 -10.44
N ILE A 4 -33.10 -22.71 -10.14
CA ILE A 4 -31.89 -23.50 -9.88
C ILE A 4 -31.06 -23.66 -11.16
N GLU A 5 -31.71 -23.92 -12.28
CA GLU A 5 -31.06 -24.00 -13.59
C GLU A 5 -30.50 -22.66 -14.01
N LEU A 6 -31.21 -21.56 -13.75
CA LEU A 6 -30.75 -20.19 -14.00
C LEU A 6 -29.49 -19.88 -13.17
N GLN A 7 -29.49 -20.15 -11.88
CA GLN A 7 -28.31 -19.94 -11.01
C GLN A 7 -27.10 -20.74 -11.48
N ARG A 8 -27.30 -22.01 -11.90
CA ARG A 8 -26.22 -22.82 -12.47
C ARG A 8 -25.68 -22.26 -13.77
N ALA A 9 -26.55 -21.81 -14.67
CA ALA A 9 -26.15 -21.17 -15.91
C ALA A 9 -25.36 -19.88 -15.67
N LEU A 10 -25.82 -19.00 -14.78
CA LEU A 10 -25.13 -17.78 -14.38
C LEU A 10 -23.74 -18.09 -13.79
N THR A 11 -23.64 -19.12 -12.94
CA THR A 11 -22.36 -19.55 -12.37
C THR A 11 -21.41 -20.06 -13.46
N SER A 12 -21.89 -20.83 -14.43
CA SER A 12 -21.08 -21.33 -15.56
C SER A 12 -20.57 -20.18 -16.44
N LEU A 13 -21.33 -19.11 -16.57
CA LEU A 13 -20.96 -17.86 -17.25
C LEU A 13 -20.06 -16.95 -16.39
N ARG A 14 -19.68 -17.36 -15.19
CA ARG A 14 -18.89 -16.58 -14.21
C ARG A 14 -19.58 -15.28 -13.75
N LEU A 15 -20.91 -15.27 -13.74
CA LEU A 15 -21.76 -14.19 -13.23
C LEU A 15 -22.21 -14.53 -11.80
N SER A 16 -21.25 -14.76 -10.91
CA SER A 16 -21.49 -15.27 -9.57
C SER A 16 -22.16 -14.25 -8.63
N GLY A 17 -22.00 -12.96 -8.90
CA GLY A 17 -22.72 -11.90 -8.18
C GLY A 17 -24.20 -11.96 -8.47
N ILE A 18 -24.59 -12.03 -9.74
CA ILE A 18 -25.98 -12.20 -10.14
C ILE A 18 -26.51 -13.52 -9.60
N ALA A 19 -25.78 -14.64 -9.75
CA ALA A 19 -26.20 -15.94 -9.30
C ALA A 19 -26.54 -16.00 -7.81
N ALA A 20 -25.83 -15.23 -6.99
CA ALA A 20 -26.04 -15.19 -5.55
C ALA A 20 -27.31 -14.44 -5.14
N VAL A 21 -27.75 -13.47 -5.93
CA VAL A 21 -28.85 -12.55 -5.54
C VAL A 21 -30.07 -12.63 -6.44
N VAL A 22 -30.03 -13.33 -7.55
CA VAL A 22 -31.06 -13.33 -8.60
C VAL A 22 -32.46 -13.65 -8.07
N GLU A 23 -32.57 -14.61 -7.14
CA GLU A 23 -33.86 -14.99 -6.56
C GLU A 23 -34.46 -13.83 -5.73
N THR A 24 -33.66 -13.23 -4.86
CA THR A 24 -34.06 -12.08 -4.05
C THR A 24 -34.44 -10.88 -4.93
N ARG A 25 -33.67 -10.65 -5.99
CA ARG A 25 -33.91 -9.52 -6.91
C ARG A 25 -35.16 -9.73 -7.77
N ILE A 26 -35.49 -10.99 -8.13
CA ILE A 26 -36.77 -11.31 -8.81
C ILE A 26 -37.95 -10.98 -7.91
N LEU A 27 -37.91 -11.40 -6.64
CA LEU A 27 -38.97 -11.09 -5.67
C LEU A 27 -39.12 -9.58 -5.45
N GLN A 28 -38.01 -8.87 -5.33
CA GLN A 28 -38.00 -7.40 -5.20
C GLN A 28 -38.62 -6.76 -6.44
N ALA A 29 -38.20 -7.15 -7.64
CA ALA A 29 -38.71 -6.57 -8.88
C ALA A 29 -40.24 -6.78 -9.06
N GLN A 30 -40.74 -7.95 -8.62
CA GLN A 30 -42.19 -8.22 -8.62
C GLN A 30 -42.94 -7.34 -7.64
N THR A 31 -42.40 -7.17 -6.42
CA THR A 31 -43.02 -6.35 -5.36
C THR A 31 -43.05 -4.87 -5.77
N ASP A 32 -41.93 -4.36 -6.25
CA ASP A 32 -41.73 -2.95 -6.58
C ASP A 32 -42.23 -2.60 -8.00
N LYS A 33 -42.69 -3.59 -8.77
CA LYS A 33 -43.13 -3.47 -10.18
C LYS A 33 -42.09 -2.77 -11.06
N LEU A 34 -40.82 -3.18 -10.94
CA LEU A 34 -39.71 -2.56 -11.65
C LEU A 34 -39.84 -2.78 -13.17
N ALA A 35 -39.42 -1.79 -13.94
CA ALA A 35 -39.24 -1.94 -15.38
C ALA A 35 -38.12 -2.97 -15.67
N TYR A 36 -38.21 -3.67 -16.80
CA TYR A 36 -37.21 -4.70 -17.16
C TYR A 36 -35.76 -4.18 -17.21
N VAL A 37 -35.58 -2.94 -17.68
CA VAL A 37 -34.25 -2.31 -17.76
C VAL A 37 -33.71 -2.04 -16.37
N ASP A 38 -34.53 -1.55 -15.42
CA ASP A 38 -34.11 -1.28 -14.05
C ASP A 38 -33.72 -2.58 -13.32
N PHE A 39 -34.49 -3.64 -13.53
CA PHE A 39 -34.17 -4.96 -12.99
C PHE A 39 -32.84 -5.49 -13.53
N LEU A 40 -32.59 -5.40 -14.83
CA LEU A 40 -31.31 -5.83 -15.43
C LEU A 40 -30.15 -4.96 -14.93
N SER A 41 -30.34 -3.65 -14.83
CA SER A 41 -29.33 -2.74 -14.31
C SER A 41 -28.92 -3.10 -12.89
N MET A 42 -29.91 -3.39 -12.03
CA MET A 42 -29.67 -3.82 -10.65
C MET A 42 -28.85 -5.11 -10.57
N LEU A 43 -29.15 -6.11 -11.41
CA LEU A 43 -28.37 -7.35 -11.46
C LEU A 43 -26.93 -7.12 -11.95
N VAL A 44 -26.75 -6.26 -12.95
CA VAL A 44 -25.41 -5.89 -13.46
C VAL A 44 -24.61 -5.17 -12.39
N ASP A 45 -25.22 -4.24 -11.64
CA ASP A 45 -24.56 -3.51 -10.56
C ASP A 45 -24.12 -4.45 -9.43
N ASP A 46 -24.94 -5.46 -9.08
CA ASP A 46 -24.59 -6.49 -8.09
C ASP A 46 -23.33 -7.28 -8.54
N GLU A 47 -23.26 -7.67 -9.82
CA GLU A 47 -22.10 -8.37 -10.38
C GLU A 47 -20.83 -7.49 -10.39
N LEU A 48 -20.96 -6.22 -10.82
CA LEU A 48 -19.85 -5.27 -10.86
C LEU A 48 -19.31 -5.01 -9.47
N THR A 49 -20.20 -4.81 -8.49
CA THR A 49 -19.84 -4.61 -7.08
C THR A 49 -19.05 -5.80 -6.55
N LEU A 50 -19.57 -7.03 -6.74
CA LEU A 50 -18.87 -8.23 -6.28
C LEU A 50 -17.50 -8.41 -6.94
N ARG A 51 -17.37 -8.07 -8.23
CA ARG A 51 -16.09 -8.11 -8.95
C ARG A 51 -15.10 -7.09 -8.41
N ALA A 52 -15.56 -5.87 -8.12
CA ALA A 52 -14.75 -4.81 -7.53
C ALA A 52 -14.24 -5.23 -6.15
N ASP A 53 -15.11 -5.74 -5.28
CA ASP A 53 -14.75 -6.20 -3.93
C ASP A 53 -13.72 -7.35 -3.96
N ARG A 54 -13.92 -8.32 -4.85
CA ARG A 54 -12.96 -9.42 -5.04
C ARG A 54 -11.61 -8.94 -5.57
N LEU A 55 -11.61 -7.93 -6.42
CA LEU A 55 -10.38 -7.33 -6.94
C LEU A 55 -9.63 -6.62 -5.81
N ILE A 56 -10.33 -5.81 -5.00
CA ILE A 56 -9.76 -5.14 -3.84
C ILE A 56 -9.22 -6.18 -2.85
N GLY A 57 -9.99 -7.21 -2.50
CA GLY A 57 -9.54 -8.27 -1.61
C GLY A 57 -8.25 -8.97 -2.09
N ARG A 58 -8.15 -9.28 -3.39
CA ARG A 58 -6.92 -9.84 -3.98
C ARG A 58 -5.74 -8.87 -3.90
N ARG A 59 -5.97 -7.58 -4.14
CA ARG A 59 -4.94 -6.55 -4.03
C ARG A 59 -4.44 -6.38 -2.59
N ILE A 60 -5.35 -6.42 -1.60
CA ILE A 60 -5.01 -6.37 -0.18
C ILE A 60 -4.14 -7.58 0.18
N ALA A 61 -4.54 -8.79 -0.23
CA ALA A 61 -3.76 -10.00 0.01
C ALA A 61 -2.36 -9.93 -0.63
N HIS A 62 -2.26 -9.38 -1.86
CA HIS A 62 -0.98 -9.24 -2.56
C HIS A 62 -0.08 -8.14 -1.95
N ALA A 63 -0.65 -7.07 -1.42
CA ALA A 63 0.09 -6.01 -0.76
C ALA A 63 0.85 -6.51 0.47
N ALA A 64 0.34 -7.55 1.11
CA ALA A 64 0.93 -8.20 2.29
C ALA A 64 1.14 -7.20 3.45
N PHE A 65 0.11 -6.41 3.75
CA PHE A 65 0.13 -5.54 4.93
C PHE A 65 0.33 -6.37 6.20
N ARG A 66 1.08 -5.83 7.14
CA ARG A 66 1.26 -6.44 8.46
C ARG A 66 -0.05 -6.53 9.24
N ASP A 67 -0.93 -5.54 9.08
CA ASP A 67 -2.23 -5.46 9.73
C ASP A 67 -3.23 -4.78 8.79
N VAL A 68 -4.12 -5.57 8.20
CA VAL A 68 -5.13 -5.09 7.24
C VAL A 68 -6.21 -4.20 7.89
N GLY A 69 -6.34 -4.22 9.22
CA GLY A 69 -7.25 -3.36 9.97
C GLY A 69 -6.78 -1.92 10.12
N LYS A 70 -5.53 -1.61 9.75
CA LYS A 70 -4.99 -0.26 9.81
C LYS A 70 -5.43 0.58 8.63
N THR A 71 -6.55 1.27 8.81
CA THR A 71 -7.14 2.21 7.86
C THR A 71 -7.09 3.64 8.40
N ILE A 72 -7.43 4.62 7.56
CA ILE A 72 -7.54 6.03 8.00
C ILE A 72 -8.64 6.18 9.05
N ASP A 73 -9.74 5.43 8.91
CA ASP A 73 -10.90 5.51 9.81
C ASP A 73 -10.58 4.93 11.20
N THR A 74 -9.68 3.94 11.28
CA THR A 74 -9.25 3.33 12.54
C THR A 74 -8.10 4.07 13.22
N PHE A 75 -7.58 5.15 12.59
CA PHE A 75 -6.49 5.91 13.14
C PHE A 75 -6.96 6.93 14.17
N ASP A 76 -6.42 6.83 15.40
CA ASP A 76 -6.69 7.81 16.45
C ASP A 76 -5.83 9.08 16.24
N PHE A 77 -6.44 10.11 15.69
CA PHE A 77 -5.80 11.41 15.48
C PHE A 77 -5.60 12.21 16.76
N ASP A 78 -6.31 11.90 17.83
CA ASP A 78 -6.20 12.62 19.10
C ASP A 78 -5.00 12.13 19.92
N PHE A 79 -4.51 10.92 19.64
CA PHE A 79 -3.29 10.38 20.21
C PHE A 79 -2.06 11.25 19.93
N ASN A 80 -1.98 11.87 18.75
CA ASN A 80 -0.87 12.75 18.39
C ASN A 80 -1.37 14.08 17.80
N LYS A 81 -1.69 15.05 18.67
CA LYS A 81 -2.18 16.38 18.30
C LYS A 81 -1.24 17.21 17.42
N LYS A 82 0.04 16.80 17.30
CA LYS A 82 1.02 17.47 16.42
C LYS A 82 0.92 16.99 14.97
N MET A 83 0.16 15.95 14.71
CA MET A 83 -0.06 15.42 13.38
C MET A 83 -1.12 16.25 12.64
N THR A 84 -0.78 16.67 11.44
CA THR A 84 -1.68 17.49 10.62
C THR A 84 -2.66 16.57 9.87
N ARG A 85 -3.89 16.44 10.39
CA ARG A 85 -4.98 15.66 9.73
C ARG A 85 -5.08 15.96 8.23
N LYS A 86 -5.04 17.24 7.85
CA LYS A 86 -5.15 17.67 6.44
C LYS A 86 -4.14 16.97 5.54
N VAL A 87 -2.88 16.88 5.97
CA VAL A 87 -1.81 16.23 5.18
C VAL A 87 -2.09 14.73 5.01
N ILE A 88 -2.57 14.05 6.06
CA ILE A 88 -2.89 12.63 5.98
C ILE A 88 -4.07 12.36 5.03
N PHE A 89 -5.13 13.18 5.11
CA PHE A 89 -6.26 13.06 4.18
C PHE A 89 -5.86 13.40 2.74
N GLU A 90 -4.95 14.36 2.54
CA GLU A 90 -4.38 14.66 1.22
C GLU A 90 -3.61 13.46 0.67
N LEU A 91 -2.75 12.83 1.47
CA LEU A 91 -2.05 11.59 1.08
C LEU A 91 -3.02 10.44 0.78
N ALA A 92 -4.12 10.34 1.55
CA ALA A 92 -5.16 9.35 1.30
C ALA A 92 -5.89 9.54 -0.03
N THR A 93 -5.82 10.71 -0.68
CA THR A 93 -6.31 10.90 -2.05
C THR A 93 -5.45 10.23 -3.12
N SER A 94 -4.30 9.70 -2.75
CA SER A 94 -3.32 9.03 -3.65
C SER A 94 -2.82 9.89 -4.83
N LYS A 95 -3.03 11.20 -4.81
CA LYS A 95 -2.54 12.13 -5.85
C LYS A 95 -1.02 12.05 -6.00
N PHE A 96 -0.29 11.87 -4.89
CA PHE A 96 1.15 11.71 -4.88
C PHE A 96 1.62 10.48 -5.68
N VAL A 97 0.78 9.40 -5.75
CA VAL A 97 1.09 8.21 -6.56
C VAL A 97 1.03 8.54 -8.06
N HIS A 98 0.04 9.32 -8.48
CA HIS A 98 -0.05 9.78 -9.87
C HIS A 98 1.06 10.79 -10.23
N ALA A 99 1.49 11.59 -9.26
CA ALA A 99 2.57 12.57 -9.44
C ALA A 99 3.97 11.94 -9.34
N HIS A 100 4.07 10.64 -9.04
CA HIS A 100 5.33 9.92 -8.79
C HIS A 100 6.17 10.57 -7.66
N GLU A 101 5.50 11.08 -6.63
CA GLU A 101 6.15 11.70 -5.48
C GLU A 101 6.35 10.68 -4.36
N ASP A 102 7.47 10.80 -3.65
CA ASP A 102 7.77 9.98 -2.49
C ASP A 102 7.29 10.63 -1.19
N VAL A 103 6.94 9.80 -0.22
CA VAL A 103 6.50 10.22 1.11
C VAL A 103 7.43 9.63 2.17
N LEU A 104 7.96 10.49 3.02
CA LEU A 104 8.81 10.09 4.13
C LEU A 104 8.13 10.41 5.46
N LEU A 105 7.83 9.37 6.25
CA LEU A 105 7.24 9.49 7.58
C LEU A 105 8.33 9.44 8.64
N LEU A 106 8.65 10.59 9.23
CA LEU A 106 9.70 10.74 10.24
C LEU A 106 9.11 10.93 11.65
N GLY A 107 9.76 10.37 12.65
CA GLY A 107 9.40 10.62 14.04
C GLY A 107 9.81 9.49 15.00
N PRO A 108 9.68 9.70 16.32
CA PRO A 108 10.01 8.70 17.33
C PRO A 108 9.10 7.46 17.25
N PRO A 109 9.49 6.34 17.84
CA PRO A 109 8.64 5.14 17.91
C PRO A 109 7.33 5.43 18.65
N GLY A 110 6.28 4.66 18.35
CA GLY A 110 4.97 4.78 19.00
C GLY A 110 4.11 5.94 18.51
N THR A 111 4.52 6.74 17.52
CA THR A 111 3.74 7.90 17.01
C THR A 111 2.73 7.56 15.92
N GLY A 112 2.48 6.30 15.63
CA GLY A 112 1.48 5.86 14.66
C GLY A 112 1.94 5.81 13.19
N LYS A 113 3.25 6.00 12.89
CA LYS A 113 3.78 6.03 11.52
C LYS A 113 3.49 4.78 10.70
N SER A 114 3.73 3.59 11.27
CA SER A 114 3.43 2.31 10.61
C SER A 114 1.93 2.10 10.38
N HIS A 115 1.07 2.63 11.26
CA HIS A 115 -0.37 2.65 11.05
C HIS A 115 -0.69 3.54 9.83
N LEU A 116 -0.16 4.77 9.82
CA LEU A 116 -0.41 5.71 8.72
C LEU A 116 0.12 5.20 7.38
N ALA A 117 1.33 4.62 7.36
CA ALA A 117 1.88 4.04 6.13
C ALA A 117 0.95 2.97 5.55
N GLN A 118 0.44 2.07 6.38
CA GLN A 118 -0.51 1.03 5.96
C GLN A 118 -1.86 1.63 5.58
N ALA A 119 -2.37 2.60 6.32
CA ALA A 119 -3.64 3.27 6.05
C ALA A 119 -3.62 4.05 4.71
N ILE A 120 -2.53 4.74 4.40
CA ILE A 120 -2.32 5.41 3.10
C ILE A 120 -2.26 4.36 1.99
N GLY A 121 -1.54 3.26 2.20
CA GLY A 121 -1.48 2.16 1.24
C GLY A 121 -2.84 1.52 1.00
N HIS A 122 -3.64 1.31 2.04
CA HIS A 122 -5.00 0.81 1.93
C HIS A 122 -5.90 1.76 1.13
N ALA A 123 -5.82 3.07 1.39
CA ALA A 123 -6.55 4.07 0.62
C ALA A 123 -6.15 4.05 -0.87
N ALA A 124 -4.86 3.89 -1.18
CA ALA A 124 -4.37 3.76 -2.55
C ALA A 124 -4.90 2.48 -3.24
N LEU A 125 -4.99 1.36 -2.52
CA LEU A 125 -5.58 0.12 -3.04
C LEU A 125 -7.04 0.27 -3.42
N VAL A 126 -7.84 0.90 -2.57
CA VAL A 126 -9.26 1.17 -2.83
C VAL A 126 -9.43 2.04 -4.07
N GLN A 127 -8.52 2.99 -4.31
CA GLN A 127 -8.50 3.84 -5.52
C GLN A 127 -7.93 3.14 -6.76
N GLY A 128 -7.58 1.87 -6.65
CA GLY A 128 -7.21 1.06 -7.81
C GLY A 128 -5.70 0.86 -8.01
N HIS A 129 -4.85 1.49 -7.22
CA HIS A 129 -3.40 1.32 -7.34
C HIS A 129 -2.95 -0.07 -6.83
N ARG A 130 -1.93 -0.61 -7.45
CA ARG A 130 -1.19 -1.75 -6.89
C ARG A 130 -0.26 -1.24 -5.81
N VAL A 131 -0.25 -1.93 -4.65
CA VAL A 131 0.62 -1.59 -3.51
C VAL A 131 1.38 -2.83 -3.08
N ILE A 132 2.64 -2.67 -2.72
CA ILE A 132 3.45 -3.66 -2.01
C ILE A 132 3.90 -3.03 -0.70
N TYR A 133 3.66 -3.72 0.42
CA TYR A 133 4.17 -3.34 1.74
C TYR A 133 5.23 -4.34 2.18
N ARG A 134 6.36 -3.84 2.66
CA ARG A 134 7.41 -4.66 3.27
C ARG A 134 8.04 -3.94 4.45
N GLU A 135 8.33 -4.69 5.51
CA GLU A 135 9.30 -4.23 6.50
C GLU A 135 10.69 -4.27 5.88
N ALA A 136 11.52 -3.25 6.13
CA ALA A 136 12.84 -3.12 5.50
C ALA A 136 13.72 -4.37 5.70
N HIS A 137 13.65 -5.00 6.89
CA HIS A 137 14.40 -6.22 7.17
C HIS A 137 13.91 -7.40 6.31
N ALA A 138 12.59 -7.59 6.20
CA ALA A 138 12.02 -8.66 5.38
C ALA A 138 12.34 -8.45 3.90
N LEU A 139 12.29 -7.21 3.42
CA LEU A 139 12.66 -6.86 2.05
C LEU A 139 14.10 -7.25 1.72
N VAL A 140 15.03 -6.97 2.63
CA VAL A 140 16.45 -7.34 2.46
C VAL A 140 16.64 -8.85 2.42
N VAL A 141 15.96 -9.59 3.30
CA VAL A 141 16.00 -11.07 3.28
C VAL A 141 15.42 -11.61 1.98
N GLU A 142 14.26 -11.12 1.52
CA GLU A 142 13.66 -11.52 0.25
C GLU A 142 14.60 -11.28 -0.95
N LEU A 143 15.35 -10.17 -0.98
CA LEU A 143 16.30 -9.86 -2.05
C LEU A 143 17.53 -10.78 -1.98
N ALA A 144 18.05 -11.06 -0.77
CA ALA A 144 19.16 -11.98 -0.58
C ALA A 144 18.78 -13.41 -0.98
N GLU A 145 17.62 -13.91 -0.60
CA GLU A 145 17.10 -15.22 -1.00
C GLU A 145 16.91 -15.29 -2.53
N ALA A 146 16.34 -14.24 -3.12
CA ALA A 146 16.19 -14.14 -4.57
C ALA A 146 17.54 -14.15 -5.30
N HIS A 147 18.59 -13.59 -4.70
CA HIS A 147 19.95 -13.63 -5.23
C HIS A 147 20.49 -15.08 -5.27
N VAL A 148 20.34 -15.81 -4.17
CA VAL A 148 20.80 -17.22 -4.05
C VAL A 148 20.16 -18.11 -5.12
N VAL A 149 18.89 -17.90 -5.43
CA VAL A 149 18.15 -18.70 -6.44
C VAL A 149 18.22 -18.10 -7.85
N GLY A 150 19.06 -17.08 -8.09
CA GLY A 150 19.23 -16.44 -9.41
C GLY A 150 18.02 -15.61 -9.88
N LYS A 151 17.09 -15.23 -9.00
CA LYS A 151 15.87 -14.47 -9.32
C LYS A 151 15.91 -13.01 -8.84
N ARG A 152 17.07 -12.50 -8.41
CA ARG A 152 17.22 -11.14 -7.89
C ARG A 152 16.69 -10.09 -8.87
N ALA A 153 17.05 -10.19 -10.15
CA ALA A 153 16.64 -9.22 -11.17
C ALA A 153 15.10 -9.16 -11.30
N ALA A 154 14.44 -10.32 -11.42
CA ALA A 154 12.99 -10.39 -11.52
C ALA A 154 12.27 -9.84 -10.26
N LYS A 155 12.82 -10.12 -9.07
CA LYS A 155 12.29 -9.58 -7.81
C LYS A 155 12.47 -8.06 -7.72
N MET A 156 13.64 -7.57 -8.14
CA MET A 156 13.93 -6.14 -8.18
C MET A 156 13.00 -5.41 -9.15
N ASP A 157 12.75 -6.00 -10.33
CA ASP A 157 11.84 -5.43 -11.33
C ASP A 157 10.39 -5.40 -10.85
N ASP A 158 9.91 -6.45 -10.15
CA ASP A 158 8.57 -6.46 -9.55
C ASP A 158 8.42 -5.34 -8.52
N LEU A 159 9.38 -5.20 -7.60
CA LEU A 159 9.39 -4.13 -6.59
C LEU A 159 9.55 -2.74 -7.20
N ALA A 160 10.34 -2.62 -8.27
CA ALA A 160 10.57 -1.35 -8.94
C ALA A 160 9.35 -0.88 -9.75
N SER A 161 8.57 -1.81 -10.31
CA SER A 161 7.45 -1.50 -11.21
C SER A 161 6.10 -1.29 -10.52
N VAL A 162 5.98 -1.59 -9.22
CA VAL A 162 4.71 -1.37 -8.51
C VAL A 162 4.46 0.14 -8.33
N PRO A 163 3.23 0.65 -8.59
CA PRO A 163 2.93 2.08 -8.45
C PRO A 163 3.23 2.65 -7.06
N LEU A 164 2.95 1.89 -6.00
CA LEU A 164 3.25 2.30 -4.63
C LEU A 164 3.98 1.19 -3.87
N LEU A 165 5.20 1.47 -3.43
CA LEU A 165 5.96 0.63 -2.51
C LEU A 165 5.99 1.28 -1.12
N ILE A 166 5.68 0.51 -0.09
CA ILE A 166 5.78 0.95 1.30
C ILE A 166 6.90 0.17 1.97
N VAL A 167 7.90 0.88 2.46
CA VAL A 167 9.02 0.30 3.22
C VAL A 167 8.94 0.77 4.66
N ASP A 168 8.53 -0.12 5.53
CA ASP A 168 8.33 0.16 6.95
C ASP A 168 9.55 -0.21 7.78
N ASP A 169 9.70 0.42 8.95
CA ASP A 169 10.77 0.16 9.93
C ASP A 169 12.21 0.28 9.37
N LEU A 170 12.42 1.17 8.39
CA LEU A 170 13.75 1.46 7.87
C LEU A 170 14.62 2.12 8.96
N GLY A 171 15.86 1.64 9.12
CA GLY A 171 16.81 2.15 10.12
C GLY A 171 16.64 1.57 11.53
N MET A 172 15.75 0.60 11.75
CA MET A 172 15.61 -0.11 13.04
C MET A 172 16.80 -1.02 13.37
N ARG A 173 17.47 -1.54 12.37
CA ARG A 173 18.65 -2.42 12.48
C ARG A 173 19.73 -1.95 11.51
N LYS A 174 20.99 -2.21 11.87
CA LYS A 174 22.10 -2.04 10.92
C LYS A 174 21.90 -3.01 9.76
N LEU A 175 21.94 -2.48 8.55
CA LEU A 175 21.87 -3.28 7.34
C LEU A 175 23.31 -3.69 6.92
N PRO A 176 23.52 -4.91 6.41
CA PRO A 176 24.73 -5.25 5.69
C PRO A 176 24.98 -4.29 4.50
N VAL A 177 26.22 -4.07 4.13
CA VAL A 177 26.57 -3.15 3.02
C VAL A 177 25.85 -3.53 1.74
N THR A 178 25.85 -4.82 1.38
CA THR A 178 25.15 -5.35 0.20
C THR A 178 23.64 -5.08 0.23
N ALA A 179 23.03 -5.13 1.40
CA ALA A 179 21.61 -4.82 1.56
C ALA A 179 21.31 -3.32 1.41
N ALA A 180 22.23 -2.46 1.85
CA ALA A 180 22.11 -1.02 1.63
C ALA A 180 22.23 -0.67 0.14
N GLU A 181 23.12 -1.34 -0.59
CA GLU A 181 23.27 -1.21 -2.04
C GLU A 181 21.99 -1.67 -2.78
N ASP A 182 21.39 -2.80 -2.39
CA ASP A 182 20.14 -3.30 -2.96
C ASP A 182 18.98 -2.33 -2.75
N LEU A 183 18.86 -1.74 -1.55
CA LEU A 183 17.85 -0.75 -1.25
C LEU A 183 18.08 0.55 -2.03
N LEU A 184 19.33 1.00 -2.14
CA LEU A 184 19.67 2.18 -2.93
C LEU A 184 19.33 1.96 -4.40
N GLU A 185 19.71 0.79 -4.98
CA GLU A 185 19.35 0.42 -6.35
C GLU A 185 17.83 0.45 -6.56
N LEU A 186 17.05 -0.10 -5.62
CA LEU A 186 15.59 -0.10 -5.68
C LEU A 186 15.03 1.33 -5.69
N VAL A 187 15.52 2.20 -4.80
CA VAL A 187 15.10 3.61 -4.73
C VAL A 187 15.44 4.33 -6.04
N MET A 188 16.65 4.15 -6.57
CA MET A 188 17.08 4.77 -7.83
C MET A 188 16.25 4.31 -9.03
N ARG A 189 15.88 3.02 -9.10
CA ARG A 189 15.00 2.50 -10.17
C ARG A 189 13.58 3.07 -10.11
N ARG A 190 13.11 3.43 -8.90
CA ARG A 190 11.76 3.99 -8.68
C ARG A 190 11.70 5.50 -8.82
N TYR A 191 12.82 6.18 -8.65
CA TYR A 191 12.91 7.63 -8.68
C TYR A 191 12.26 8.22 -9.95
N GLU A 192 11.37 9.20 -9.79
CA GLU A 192 10.58 9.86 -10.85
C GLU A 192 9.67 8.95 -11.70
N ARG A 193 9.57 7.67 -11.36
CA ARG A 193 8.75 6.69 -12.11
C ARG A 193 7.60 6.14 -11.30
N HIS A 194 7.82 5.95 -10.01
CA HIS A 194 6.87 5.34 -9.08
C HIS A 194 7.05 5.90 -7.69
N SER A 195 5.99 5.89 -6.88
CA SER A 195 6.01 6.44 -5.54
C SER A 195 6.46 5.43 -4.48
N THR A 196 7.21 5.91 -3.49
CA THR A 196 7.62 5.14 -2.33
C THR A 196 7.18 5.86 -1.04
N VAL A 197 6.55 5.12 -0.13
CA VAL A 197 6.32 5.58 1.25
C VAL A 197 7.36 4.90 2.13
N GLN A 198 8.19 5.69 2.80
CA GLN A 198 9.19 5.18 3.72
C GLN A 198 8.89 5.65 5.14
N HIS A 199 9.06 4.75 6.08
CA HIS A 199 9.02 5.04 7.49
C HIS A 199 10.42 4.92 8.08
N LEU A 200 10.96 6.04 8.58
CA LEU A 200 12.24 6.13 9.25
C LEU A 200 12.07 6.42 10.74
N ARG A 201 12.81 5.67 11.57
CA ARG A 201 12.92 5.96 13.00
C ARG A 201 14.06 6.95 13.20
N VAL A 202 13.73 8.20 13.58
CA VAL A 202 14.74 9.20 13.95
C VAL A 202 14.78 9.34 15.46
N LEU A 203 15.94 9.10 16.05
CA LEU A 203 16.12 9.13 17.51
C LEU A 203 16.22 10.55 18.10
N ARG A 204 16.40 11.60 17.28
CA ARG A 204 16.67 12.97 17.73
C ARG A 204 15.92 14.08 16.95
N VAL A 205 14.70 13.87 16.49
CA VAL A 205 13.89 14.96 15.94
C VAL A 205 12.74 15.28 16.88
N GLN A 206 12.45 16.58 17.03
CA GLN A 206 11.26 17.05 17.75
C GLN A 206 10.01 16.33 17.20
N PRO A 207 8.98 16.08 18.02
CA PRO A 207 7.87 15.18 17.68
C PRO A 207 6.97 15.78 16.57
N ARG A 208 7.49 15.85 15.34
CA ARG A 208 6.74 16.18 14.14
C ARG A 208 6.86 15.01 13.18
N VAL A 209 5.73 14.55 12.63
CA VAL A 209 5.75 13.73 11.42
C VAL A 209 6.01 14.72 10.29
N ALA A 210 7.19 14.67 9.69
CA ALA A 210 7.54 15.47 8.54
C ALA A 210 7.38 14.62 7.27
N VAL A 211 6.69 15.17 6.28
CA VAL A 211 6.68 14.67 4.91
C VAL A 211 7.78 15.39 4.17
N VAL A 212 8.83 14.68 3.76
CA VAL A 212 10.01 15.26 3.10
C VAL A 212 10.27 14.48 1.81
N ARG A 213 10.69 15.16 0.75
CA ARG A 213 11.15 14.49 -0.48
C ARG A 213 12.42 13.68 -0.19
N LEU A 214 12.41 12.41 -0.59
CA LEU A 214 13.34 11.35 -0.16
C LEU A 214 14.82 11.64 -0.43
N LEU A 215 15.16 12.28 -1.54
CA LEU A 215 16.55 12.48 -1.95
C LEU A 215 17.36 13.42 -1.04
N HIS A 216 16.69 14.45 -0.45
CA HIS A 216 17.35 15.34 0.51
C HIS A 216 17.70 14.59 1.81
N ALA A 217 16.80 13.72 2.28
CA ALA A 217 17.00 13.01 3.54
C ALA A 217 18.08 11.91 3.46
N LEU A 218 18.24 11.26 2.32
CA LEU A 218 19.31 10.26 2.13
C LEU A 218 20.69 10.91 2.02
N GLY A 219 20.79 12.09 1.41
CA GLY A 219 22.03 12.86 1.36
C GLY A 219 22.51 13.26 2.76
N GLU A 220 21.62 13.80 3.60
CA GLU A 220 21.96 14.21 4.97
C GLU A 220 22.35 13.01 5.88
N ILE A 221 21.77 11.82 5.66
CA ILE A 221 22.11 10.62 6.44
C ILE A 221 23.52 10.11 6.07
N VAL A 222 23.90 10.19 4.81
CA VAL A 222 25.24 9.77 4.34
C VAL A 222 26.31 10.76 4.81
N GLU A 223 26.07 12.05 4.74
CA GLU A 223 27.00 13.09 5.21
C GLU A 223 27.21 13.06 6.74
N ASP A 224 26.18 12.76 7.54
CA ASP A 224 26.30 12.67 9.01
C ASP A 224 27.12 11.42 9.44
N ASP A 225 27.08 10.34 8.70
CA ASP A 225 27.88 9.14 9.00
C ASP A 225 29.36 9.35 8.61
N ASP A 226 29.65 10.04 7.53
CA ASP A 226 31.03 10.38 7.12
C ASP A 226 31.68 11.42 8.04
N SER A 227 30.94 12.41 8.52
CA SER A 227 31.42 13.39 9.50
C SER A 227 31.71 12.75 10.86
N ARG A 228 30.93 11.76 11.30
CA ARG A 228 31.18 10.99 12.53
C ARG A 228 32.40 10.07 12.41
N ARG A 229 32.62 9.43 11.26
CA ARG A 229 33.83 8.60 11.01
C ARG A 229 35.10 9.44 10.96
N ALA A 230 35.03 10.66 10.41
CA ALA A 230 36.13 11.59 10.41
C ALA A 230 36.51 12.04 11.82
N THR A 231 35.52 12.32 12.69
CA THR A 231 35.72 12.76 14.08
C THR A 231 36.23 11.62 14.98
N GLN A 232 35.89 10.36 14.70
CA GLN A 232 36.41 9.20 15.44
C GLN A 232 37.84 8.79 15.04
N ARG A 233 38.30 9.16 13.82
CA ARG A 233 39.69 8.92 13.38
C ARG A 233 40.66 10.03 13.85
N ALA A 234 40.14 11.15 14.34
CA ALA A 234 40.93 12.28 14.83
C ALA A 234 41.12 12.30 16.37
N LYS A 235 40.61 11.28 17.07
CA LYS A 235 40.87 10.99 18.50
C LYS A 235 41.62 9.68 18.63
#